data_19bbde164e802a9a73db5eee6e27f143
#
_entry.id   19bbde164e802a9a73db5eee6e27f143
#
_cell.length_a   1.000
_cell.length_b   1.000
_cell.length_c   1.000
_cell.angle_alpha   90.00
_cell.angle_beta   90.00
_cell.angle_gamma   90.00
#
_symmetry.space_group_name_H-M   'P 1'
#
loop_
_entity.id
_entity.type
_entity.pdbx_description
1 polymer ?
#
loop_
_entity_poly.entity_id
_entity_poly.type
_entity_poly.pdbx_seq_one_letter_code
_entity_poly.pdbx_strand_id
1 'polypeptide(L)'
;MESMVNYGDDSHWLDDYFVFEGPVNEKTGKTYGRDSQKFVEAFEAAQAANDGKLPISQQDVDLVKTMADQLLNHCRETSKQVRIIIKQGKAEISHFVEYKDCKFKYRPDVETKKKIVDWKTVAVDDLHEDTIIKIINKFHYGISAAFYQFFEHE
;
A
#
# COMPACT_ATOMS: atom_id res chain seq x y z
N MET A 1 0.52 -2.72 -2.16
CA MET A 1 1.46 -3.54 -1.36
C MET A 1 0.81 -4.09 -0.08
N GLU A 2 0.07 -3.29 0.67
CA GLU A 2 -0.60 -3.72 1.91
C GLU A 2 -1.54 -4.90 1.72
N SER A 3 -2.44 -4.85 0.74
CA SER A 3 -3.38 -5.95 0.48
C SER A 3 -2.66 -7.25 0.14
N MET A 4 -1.59 -7.20 -0.67
CA MET A 4 -0.79 -8.37 -1.03
C MET A 4 -0.11 -9.01 0.18
N VAL A 5 0.46 -8.20 1.09
CA VAL A 5 1.10 -8.69 2.32
C VAL A 5 0.08 -9.29 3.28
N ASN A 6 -1.08 -8.66 3.40
CA ASN A 6 -2.11 -9.07 4.35
C ASN A 6 -2.87 -10.33 3.93
N TYR A 7 -3.13 -10.50 2.64
CA TYR A 7 -3.84 -11.69 2.12
C TYR A 7 -2.93 -12.90 1.88
N GLY A 8 -1.62 -12.68 1.77
CA GLY A 8 -0.64 -13.76 1.56
C GLY A 8 -0.76 -14.50 0.22
N ASP A 9 -1.60 -14.00 -0.68
CA ASP A 9 -1.88 -14.49 -2.02
C ASP A 9 -1.87 -13.31 -2.98
N ASP A 10 -1.11 -13.39 -4.06
CA ASP A 10 -0.98 -12.32 -5.04
C ASP A 10 -2.13 -12.24 -6.05
N SER A 11 -3.12 -13.13 -5.98
CA SER A 11 -4.26 -13.11 -6.89
C SER A 11 -5.30 -12.01 -6.56
N HIS A 12 -5.54 -11.73 -5.28
CA HIS A 12 -6.66 -10.87 -4.86
C HIS A 12 -6.37 -9.36 -4.89
N TRP A 13 -5.14 -8.92 -4.69
CA TRP A 13 -4.85 -7.49 -4.68
C TRP A 13 -5.01 -6.81 -6.05
N LEU A 14 -5.00 -7.59 -7.13
CA LEU A 14 -5.26 -7.11 -8.49
C LEU A 14 -6.76 -7.00 -8.82
N ASP A 15 -7.65 -7.51 -7.96
CA ASP A 15 -9.08 -7.48 -8.25
C ASP A 15 -9.65 -6.07 -8.36
N ASP A 16 -9.06 -5.11 -7.63
CA ASP A 16 -9.43 -3.69 -7.65
C ASP A 16 -8.70 -2.88 -8.71
N TYR A 17 -7.85 -3.52 -9.54
CA TYR A 17 -7.02 -2.84 -10.53
C TYR A 17 -7.17 -3.46 -11.92
N PHE A 18 -6.85 -2.68 -12.95
CA PHE A 18 -6.63 -3.18 -14.30
C PHE A 18 -5.35 -2.59 -14.88
N VAL A 19 -4.61 -3.40 -15.66
CA VAL A 19 -3.36 -2.93 -16.28
C VAL A 19 -3.68 -2.08 -17.50
N PHE A 20 -3.12 -0.87 -17.54
CA PHE A 20 -3.26 0.06 -18.65
C PHE A 20 -1.93 0.73 -18.99
N GLU A 21 -1.40 0.44 -20.18
CA GLU A 21 -0.12 0.98 -20.67
C GLU A 21 -0.30 2.17 -21.63
N GLY A 22 -1.53 2.43 -22.03
CA GLY A 22 -1.86 3.43 -23.06
C GLY A 22 -1.56 2.94 -24.48
N PRO A 23 -2.10 3.64 -25.49
CA PRO A 23 -1.90 3.29 -26.89
C PRO A 23 -0.50 3.65 -27.37
N VAL A 24 0.10 2.79 -28.19
CA VAL A 24 1.42 2.98 -28.78
C VAL A 24 1.31 3.60 -30.18
N ASN A 25 2.15 4.56 -30.46
CA ASN A 25 2.28 5.14 -31.79
C ASN A 25 3.09 4.18 -32.69
N GLU A 26 2.46 3.58 -33.67
CA GLU A 26 3.07 2.59 -34.57
C GLU A 26 4.31 3.10 -35.32
N LYS A 27 4.37 4.42 -35.61
CA LYS A 27 5.51 5.01 -36.32
C LYS A 27 6.73 5.23 -35.44
N THR A 28 6.52 5.50 -34.15
CA THR A 28 7.62 5.85 -33.23
C THR A 28 7.93 4.77 -32.20
N GLY A 29 7.02 3.79 -32.02
CA GLY A 29 7.10 2.77 -30.98
C GLY A 29 6.91 3.31 -29.55
N LYS A 30 6.54 4.58 -29.40
CA LYS A 30 6.36 5.21 -28.07
C LYS A 30 4.89 5.33 -27.72
N THR A 31 4.56 5.22 -26.44
CA THR A 31 3.22 5.48 -25.93
C THR A 31 2.83 6.94 -26.18
N TYR A 32 1.60 7.19 -26.54
CA TYR A 32 1.07 8.56 -26.67
C TYR A 32 1.09 9.28 -25.33
N GLY A 33 1.38 10.58 -25.34
CA GLY A 33 1.34 11.41 -24.13
C GLY A 33 -0.06 11.41 -23.50
N ARG A 34 -0.12 11.53 -22.19
CA ARG A 34 -1.38 11.46 -21.41
C ARG A 34 -2.40 12.52 -21.81
N ASP A 35 -1.96 13.66 -22.32
CA ASP A 35 -2.81 14.76 -22.78
C ASP A 35 -3.25 14.62 -24.25
N SER A 36 -2.81 13.58 -24.96
CA SER A 36 -3.20 13.37 -26.34
C SER A 36 -4.63 12.79 -26.42
N GLN A 37 -5.39 13.21 -27.43
CA GLN A 37 -6.73 12.71 -27.66
C GLN A 37 -6.79 11.17 -27.75
N LYS A 38 -5.82 10.55 -28.42
CA LYS A 38 -5.75 9.09 -28.56
C LYS A 38 -5.54 8.38 -27.21
N PHE A 39 -4.75 8.99 -26.32
CA PHE A 39 -4.57 8.43 -24.98
C PHE A 39 -5.86 8.55 -24.15
N VAL A 40 -6.49 9.72 -24.18
CA VAL A 40 -7.73 9.99 -23.44
C VAL A 40 -8.84 9.05 -23.89
N GLU A 41 -9.08 8.93 -25.19
CA GLU A 41 -10.09 8.01 -25.75
C GLU A 41 -9.84 6.55 -25.36
N ALA A 42 -8.58 6.09 -25.45
CA ALA A 42 -8.21 4.72 -25.06
C ALA A 42 -8.37 4.49 -23.55
N PHE A 43 -8.03 5.50 -22.74
CA PHE A 43 -8.18 5.44 -21.30
C PHE A 43 -9.65 5.37 -20.87
N GLU A 44 -10.51 6.24 -21.44
CA GLU A 44 -11.95 6.24 -21.17
C GLU A 44 -12.60 4.92 -21.57
N ALA A 45 -12.22 4.37 -22.71
CA ALA A 45 -12.71 3.06 -23.17
C ALA A 45 -12.26 1.92 -22.22
N ALA A 46 -10.99 1.94 -21.78
CA ALA A 46 -10.46 0.97 -20.83
C ALA A 46 -11.12 1.11 -19.44
N GLN A 47 -11.36 2.32 -18.99
CA GLN A 47 -12.05 2.61 -17.73
C GLN A 47 -13.49 2.10 -17.76
N ALA A 48 -14.21 2.35 -18.85
CA ALA A 48 -15.59 1.86 -19.02
C ALA A 48 -15.68 0.33 -19.08
N ALA A 49 -14.66 -0.33 -19.64
CA ALA A 49 -14.59 -1.79 -19.70
C ALA A 49 -14.22 -2.43 -18.33
N ASN A 50 -13.66 -1.65 -17.41
CA ASN A 50 -13.20 -2.09 -16.09
C ASN A 50 -13.86 -1.27 -14.98
N ASP A 51 -15.19 -1.20 -15.01
CA ASP A 51 -15.97 -0.38 -14.07
C ASP A 51 -15.63 -0.66 -12.60
N GLY A 52 -15.39 0.42 -11.86
CA GLY A 52 -15.02 0.36 -10.44
C GLY A 52 -13.55 0.02 -10.16
N LYS A 53 -12.75 -0.35 -11.17
CA LYS A 53 -11.33 -0.68 -10.99
C LYS A 53 -10.42 0.53 -11.25
N LEU A 54 -9.26 0.53 -10.61
CA LEU A 54 -8.24 1.57 -10.76
C LEU A 54 -7.18 1.17 -11.80
N PRO A 55 -6.73 2.08 -12.68
CA PRO A 55 -5.67 1.80 -13.63
C PRO A 55 -4.32 1.70 -12.94
N ILE A 56 -3.51 0.73 -13.34
CA ILE A 56 -2.13 0.54 -12.89
C ILE A 56 -1.24 0.18 -14.08
N SER A 57 0.02 0.62 -14.10
CA SER A 57 0.98 0.19 -15.11
C SER A 57 1.53 -1.20 -14.81
N GLN A 58 1.98 -1.94 -15.83
CA GLN A 58 2.67 -3.23 -15.61
C GLN A 58 3.93 -3.05 -14.78
N GLN A 59 4.65 -1.94 -14.98
CA GLN A 59 5.84 -1.61 -14.19
C GLN A 59 5.52 -1.47 -12.70
N ASP A 60 4.42 -0.81 -12.36
CA ASP A 60 3.99 -0.67 -10.96
C ASP A 60 3.54 -2.01 -10.37
N VAL A 61 2.86 -2.85 -11.16
CA VAL A 61 2.52 -4.23 -10.75
C VAL A 61 3.77 -5.01 -10.40
N ASP A 62 4.78 -4.99 -11.28
CA ASP A 62 6.03 -5.72 -11.07
C ASP A 62 6.82 -5.15 -9.87
N LEU A 63 6.80 -3.84 -9.68
CA LEU A 63 7.40 -3.18 -8.52
C LEU A 63 6.73 -3.62 -7.22
N VAL A 64 5.40 -3.58 -7.14
CA VAL A 64 4.65 -4.00 -5.95
C VAL A 64 4.91 -5.46 -5.62
N LYS A 65 4.92 -6.35 -6.62
CA LYS A 65 5.26 -7.77 -6.43
C LYS A 65 6.66 -7.93 -5.87
N THR A 66 7.64 -7.26 -6.46
CA THR A 66 9.04 -7.32 -6.01
C THR A 66 9.17 -6.85 -4.55
N MET A 67 8.54 -5.73 -4.20
CA MET A 67 8.59 -5.19 -2.83
C MET A 67 7.93 -6.14 -1.83
N ALA A 68 6.77 -6.72 -2.17
CA ALA A 68 6.08 -7.67 -1.32
C ALA A 68 6.88 -8.96 -1.14
N ASP A 69 7.46 -9.50 -2.20
CA ASP A 69 8.33 -10.69 -2.15
C ASP A 69 9.56 -10.47 -1.28
N GLN A 70 10.22 -9.32 -1.43
CA GLN A 70 11.37 -8.96 -0.59
C GLN A 70 10.98 -8.87 0.88
N LEU A 71 9.85 -8.22 1.19
CA LEU A 71 9.35 -8.13 2.57
C LEU A 71 9.03 -9.52 3.14
N LEU A 72 8.30 -10.34 2.41
CA LEU A 72 7.91 -11.69 2.85
C LEU A 72 9.12 -12.61 3.05
N ASN A 73 10.10 -12.55 2.16
CA ASN A 73 11.34 -13.34 2.27
C ASN A 73 12.17 -12.87 3.46
N HIS A 74 12.37 -11.56 3.62
CA HIS A 74 13.07 -11.02 4.79
C HIS A 74 12.39 -11.44 6.10
N CYS A 75 11.06 -11.37 6.15
CA CYS A 75 10.29 -11.79 7.31
C CYS A 75 10.40 -13.30 7.61
N ARG A 76 10.54 -14.14 6.59
CA ARG A 76 10.74 -15.59 6.77
C ARG A 76 12.11 -15.92 7.34
N GLU A 77 13.14 -15.18 6.94
CA GLU A 77 14.54 -15.50 7.26
C GLU A 77 15.02 -14.83 8.55
N THR A 78 14.62 -13.58 8.81
CA THR A 78 15.25 -12.74 9.83
C THR A 78 14.37 -12.40 11.03
N SER A 79 13.04 -12.43 10.92
CA SER A 79 12.17 -12.00 12.01
C SER A 79 11.00 -12.93 12.30
N LYS A 80 11.14 -13.73 13.35
CA LYS A 80 10.04 -14.53 13.91
C LYS A 80 8.82 -13.66 14.27
N GLN A 81 9.05 -12.41 14.70
CA GLN A 81 7.98 -11.50 15.11
C GLN A 81 7.15 -11.02 13.93
N VAL A 82 7.78 -10.60 12.83
CA VAL A 82 7.06 -10.11 11.64
C VAL A 82 6.27 -11.26 10.99
N ARG A 83 6.82 -12.47 10.99
CA ARG A 83 6.11 -13.66 10.52
C ARG A 83 4.85 -13.98 11.35
N ILE A 84 4.91 -13.78 12.67
CA ILE A 84 3.75 -13.94 13.55
C ILE A 84 2.69 -12.87 13.23
N ILE A 85 3.11 -11.63 13.04
CA ILE A 85 2.23 -10.50 12.69
C ILE A 85 1.48 -10.81 11.39
N ILE A 86 2.20 -11.20 10.33
CA ILE A 86 1.59 -11.53 9.03
C ILE A 86 0.63 -12.71 9.12
N LYS A 87 0.94 -13.74 9.92
CA LYS A 87 0.11 -14.96 10.02
C LYS A 87 -1.09 -14.84 10.96
N GLN A 88 -1.00 -14.04 12.00
CA GLN A 88 -2.00 -13.96 13.08
C GLN A 88 -2.65 -12.60 13.20
N GLY A 89 -2.14 -11.61 12.48
CA GLY A 89 -2.69 -10.28 12.46
C GLY A 89 -4.01 -10.23 11.69
N LYS A 90 -4.90 -9.35 12.14
CA LYS A 90 -6.11 -8.99 11.41
C LYS A 90 -5.84 -7.70 10.64
N ALA A 91 -6.09 -7.73 9.34
CA ALA A 91 -5.82 -6.59 8.47
C ALA A 91 -6.96 -5.57 8.52
N GLU A 92 -6.61 -4.29 8.48
CA GLU A 92 -7.51 -3.16 8.21
C GLU A 92 -8.80 -3.10 9.05
N ILE A 93 -8.72 -3.44 10.35
CA ILE A 93 -9.87 -3.32 11.24
C ILE A 93 -10.13 -1.86 11.54
N SER A 94 -11.36 -1.41 11.28
CA SER A 94 -11.79 -0.06 11.66
C SER A 94 -12.28 -0.03 13.08
N HIS A 95 -11.68 0.85 13.89
CA HIS A 95 -12.08 1.15 15.25
C HIS A 95 -12.82 2.48 15.30
N PHE A 96 -13.92 2.53 16.03
CA PHE A 96 -14.70 3.73 16.26
C PHE A 96 -14.77 3.97 17.76
N VAL A 97 -14.19 5.07 18.21
CA VAL A 97 -14.05 5.39 19.63
C VAL A 97 -14.65 6.77 19.91
N GLU A 98 -15.34 6.90 21.03
CA GLU A 98 -15.84 8.18 21.52
C GLU A 98 -15.04 8.58 22.76
N TYR A 99 -14.44 9.77 22.71
CA TYR A 99 -13.65 10.31 23.81
C TYR A 99 -13.88 11.81 23.94
N LYS A 100 -14.26 12.28 25.13
CA LYS A 100 -14.56 13.70 25.42
C LYS A 100 -15.51 14.34 24.40
N ASP A 101 -16.63 13.69 24.13
CA ASP A 101 -17.67 14.13 23.19
C ASP A 101 -17.21 14.20 21.70
N CYS A 102 -16.00 13.70 21.40
CA CYS A 102 -15.48 13.59 20.04
C CYS A 102 -15.51 12.13 19.57
N LYS A 103 -15.89 11.94 18.31
CA LYS A 103 -15.86 10.62 17.66
C LYS A 103 -14.60 10.48 16.82
N PHE A 104 -13.86 9.41 17.07
CA PHE A 104 -12.64 9.10 16.37
C PHE A 104 -12.80 7.81 15.58
N LYS A 105 -12.13 7.74 14.44
CA LYS A 105 -11.98 6.52 13.67
C LYS A 105 -10.50 6.33 13.39
N TYR A 106 -9.99 5.12 13.63
CA TYR A 106 -8.67 4.72 13.20
C TYR A 106 -8.69 3.31 12.61
N ARG A 107 -7.73 3.02 11.76
CA ARG A 107 -7.63 1.75 11.08
C ARG A 107 -6.16 1.43 10.84
N PRO A 108 -5.53 0.63 11.69
CA PRO A 108 -4.18 0.16 11.47
C PRO A 108 -4.14 -0.86 10.32
N ASP A 109 -3.01 -0.96 9.64
CA ASP A 109 -2.84 -1.93 8.55
C ASP A 109 -2.93 -3.36 9.05
N VAL A 110 -2.30 -3.67 10.19
CA VAL A 110 -2.39 -4.98 10.83
C VAL A 110 -2.45 -4.85 12.35
N GLU A 111 -3.35 -5.59 12.97
CA GLU A 111 -3.52 -5.66 14.41
C GLU A 111 -3.38 -7.09 14.92
N THR A 112 -2.67 -7.27 16.01
CA THR A 112 -2.59 -8.52 16.78
C THR A 112 -3.03 -8.24 18.22
N LYS A 113 -3.19 -9.28 19.05
CA LYS A 113 -3.49 -9.12 20.48
C LYS A 113 -2.50 -8.25 21.26
N LYS A 114 -1.31 -7.97 20.72
CA LYS A 114 -0.22 -7.29 21.46
C LYS A 114 0.46 -6.19 20.68
N LYS A 115 0.16 -6.02 19.40
CA LYS A 115 0.88 -5.08 18.53
C LYS A 115 -0.04 -4.54 17.44
N ILE A 116 0.11 -3.25 17.21
CA ILE A 116 -0.39 -2.57 16.02
C ILE A 116 0.79 -2.40 15.06
N VAL A 117 0.56 -2.66 13.80
CA VAL A 117 1.54 -2.46 12.72
C VAL A 117 0.92 -1.58 11.65
N ASP A 118 1.68 -0.59 11.23
CA ASP A 118 1.32 0.35 10.19
C ASP A 118 2.49 0.37 9.18
N TRP A 119 2.26 -0.16 7.99
CA TRP A 119 3.28 -0.30 6.94
C TRP A 119 3.53 1.04 6.26
N LYS A 120 4.79 1.41 6.11
CA LYS A 120 5.16 2.63 5.39
C LYS A 120 6.11 2.32 4.24
N THR A 121 5.73 2.75 3.05
CA THR A 121 6.58 2.70 1.87
C THR A 121 7.17 4.08 1.61
N VAL A 122 8.46 4.13 1.37
CA VAL A 122 9.17 5.38 1.10
C VAL A 122 10.13 5.19 -0.06
N ALA A 123 10.26 6.22 -0.90
CA ALA A 123 11.26 6.27 -1.94
C ALA A 123 12.49 7.00 -1.37
N VAL A 124 13.59 6.29 -1.21
CA VAL A 124 14.86 6.82 -0.68
C VAL A 124 16.04 6.23 -1.42
N ASP A 125 17.14 6.96 -1.47
CA ASP A 125 18.38 6.51 -2.09
C ASP A 125 19.17 5.55 -1.18
N ASP A 126 18.94 5.64 0.15
CA ASP A 126 19.58 4.78 1.15
C ASP A 126 18.64 4.50 2.35
N LEU A 127 18.98 3.47 3.13
CA LEU A 127 18.27 3.05 4.34
C LEU A 127 19.11 3.30 5.61
N HIS A 128 20.01 4.29 5.61
CA HIS A 128 20.74 4.68 6.80
C HIS A 128 19.80 5.19 7.90
N GLU A 129 20.18 4.97 9.15
CA GLU A 129 19.37 5.32 10.32
C GLU A 129 18.96 6.80 10.31
N ASP A 130 19.89 7.70 9.98
CA ASP A 130 19.60 9.14 9.87
C ASP A 130 18.54 9.47 8.82
N THR A 131 18.54 8.76 7.69
CA THR A 131 17.54 8.92 6.63
C THR A 131 16.16 8.48 7.12
N ILE A 132 16.10 7.32 7.78
CA ILE A 132 14.86 6.80 8.37
C ILE A 132 14.32 7.73 9.45
N ILE A 133 15.17 8.24 10.36
CA ILE A 133 14.77 9.19 11.39
C ILE A 133 14.20 10.48 10.77
N LYS A 134 14.84 11.03 9.74
CA LYS A 134 14.34 12.21 9.01
C LYS A 134 12.95 11.95 8.42
N ILE A 135 12.71 10.76 7.84
CA ILE A 135 11.41 10.38 7.27
C ILE A 135 10.34 10.29 8.35
N ILE A 136 10.64 9.60 9.47
CA ILE A 136 9.72 9.47 10.60
C ILE A 136 9.29 10.85 11.10
N ASN A 137 10.25 11.77 11.25
CA ASN A 137 9.98 13.14 11.71
C ASN A 137 9.23 13.96 10.65
N LYS A 138 9.63 13.88 9.38
CA LYS A 138 9.00 14.62 8.27
C LYS A 138 7.52 14.29 8.10
N PHE A 139 7.17 13.02 8.21
CA PHE A 139 5.79 12.55 8.04
C PHE A 139 5.04 12.36 9.36
N HIS A 140 5.64 12.75 10.48
CA HIS A 140 5.03 12.70 11.82
C HIS A 140 4.49 11.30 12.20
N TYR A 141 5.16 10.22 11.79
CA TYR A 141 4.71 8.85 12.07
C TYR A 141 4.60 8.55 13.57
N GLY A 142 5.38 9.24 14.41
CA GLY A 142 5.26 9.17 15.87
C GLY A 142 3.90 9.63 16.40
N ILE A 143 3.23 10.59 15.73
CA ILE A 143 1.89 11.05 16.11
C ILE A 143 0.86 9.95 15.86
N SER A 144 0.92 9.29 14.69
CA SER A 144 0.03 8.17 14.37
C SER A 144 0.21 7.02 15.35
N ALA A 145 1.45 6.67 15.69
CA ALA A 145 1.75 5.62 16.66
C ALA A 145 1.21 5.95 18.05
N ALA A 146 1.42 7.19 18.52
CA ALA A 146 0.88 7.65 19.80
C ALA A 146 -0.66 7.66 19.84
N PHE A 147 -1.29 8.04 18.72
CA PHE A 147 -2.73 8.04 18.58
C PHE A 147 -3.32 6.62 18.70
N TYR A 148 -2.72 5.64 18.00
CA TYR A 148 -3.15 4.24 18.09
C TYR A 148 -2.99 3.70 19.52
N GLN A 149 -1.85 3.94 20.16
CA GLN A 149 -1.59 3.49 21.53
C GLN A 149 -2.54 4.11 22.55
N PHE A 150 -2.89 5.37 22.38
CA PHE A 150 -3.81 6.06 23.30
C PHE A 150 -5.18 5.38 23.33
N PHE A 151 -5.72 4.99 22.17
CA PHE A 151 -7.05 4.38 22.09
C PHE A 151 -7.08 2.86 22.28
N GLU A 152 -5.93 2.18 22.25
CA GLU A 152 -5.86 0.74 22.54
C GLU A 152 -5.98 0.43 24.05
N HIS A 153 -5.71 1.43 24.90
CA HIS A 153 -5.69 1.30 26.36
C HIS A 153 -6.94 1.87 27.06
N GLU A 154 -7.85 2.47 26.34
CA GLU A 154 -9.15 2.93 26.86
C GLU A 154 -10.25 1.86 26.64
#